data_92bcabf39f7b2465d4c27fff9c93ac58
#
_entry.id   92bcabf39f7b2465d4c27fff9c93ac58
#
_cell.length_a   1.000
_cell.length_b   1.000
_cell.length_c   1.000
_cell.angle_alpha   90.00
_cell.angle_beta   90.00
_cell.angle_gamma   90.00
#
_symmetry.space_group_name_H-M   'P 1'
#
loop_
_entity.id
_entity.type
_entity.pdbx_description
1 polymer ?
#
loop_
_entity_poly.entity_id
_entity_poly.type
_entity_poly.pdbx_seq_one_letter_code
_entity_poly.pdbx_strand_id
1 'polypeptide(L)'
;ISVDTANNSATASVKLTTIDAKPLARDFAAELLRTEITEAAQAQTGNIKDSSKSLEAHYLILNHLLDTNKYDSTETDCSIQLINTGSDKKEKWEIQRTSSLEDELVGGLIANLADPDILSPEDTLTVYLDTLQKLDLKEMTSYLGVVNIMNTSDTAKNSIASALAEQIHKNFNYVIKSSSENGYNATVTTEITTFDSDSILADYQEKLDKYLASADAVIDGSQKRYEKSFEILLNSINDNTVTTVNDVDFVLINDGVSWKLQDEGNTLGNAIFGTLTDSPLETSDSEDENISADTDKQTDDNTSTESSSN
;
A
#
# COMPACT_ATOMS: atom_id res chain seq x y z
N ILE A 1 -25.79 10.23 -44.50
CA ILE A 1 -25.04 11.50 -44.53
C ILE A 1 -26.03 12.61 -44.81
N SER A 2 -26.06 13.64 -44.00
CA SER A 2 -26.76 14.89 -44.23
C SER A 2 -25.77 15.98 -44.56
N VAL A 3 -26.07 16.86 -45.55
CA VAL A 3 -25.18 17.94 -45.99
C VAL A 3 -25.88 19.26 -45.72
N ASP A 4 -25.19 20.17 -45.01
CA ASP A 4 -25.60 21.54 -44.80
C ASP A 4 -24.76 22.48 -45.69
N THR A 5 -25.32 22.80 -46.86
CA THR A 5 -24.64 23.66 -47.83
C THR A 5 -24.48 25.09 -47.38
N ALA A 6 -25.31 25.59 -46.45
CA ALA A 6 -25.21 26.97 -45.93
C ALA A 6 -23.97 27.11 -45.03
N ASN A 7 -23.59 26.08 -44.29
CA ASN A 7 -22.44 26.08 -43.39
C ASN A 7 -21.24 25.33 -43.94
N ASN A 8 -21.24 24.86 -45.21
CA ASN A 8 -20.19 24.05 -45.80
C ASN A 8 -19.81 22.86 -44.94
N SER A 9 -20.80 22.21 -44.32
CA SER A 9 -20.62 21.07 -43.41
C SER A 9 -21.48 19.90 -43.80
N ALA A 10 -21.07 18.73 -43.33
CA ALA A 10 -21.87 17.53 -43.46
C ALA A 10 -21.73 16.66 -42.18
N THR A 11 -22.76 15.90 -41.91
CA THR A 11 -22.78 14.94 -40.81
C THR A 11 -22.96 13.53 -41.35
N ALA A 12 -22.05 12.64 -41.01
CA ALA A 12 -22.16 11.21 -41.34
C ALA A 12 -22.49 10.43 -40.07
N SER A 13 -23.66 9.79 -40.03
CA SER A 13 -23.98 8.80 -39.02
C SER A 13 -23.40 7.44 -39.41
N VAL A 14 -22.60 6.86 -38.54
CA VAL A 14 -21.91 5.58 -38.76
C VAL A 14 -22.13 4.70 -37.53
N LYS A 15 -22.13 3.39 -37.73
CA LYS A 15 -22.00 2.43 -36.65
C LYS A 15 -20.53 2.09 -36.47
N LEU A 16 -20.06 2.23 -35.26
CA LEU A 16 -18.72 1.83 -34.85
C LEU A 16 -18.82 0.51 -34.07
N THR A 17 -18.02 -0.46 -34.46
CA THR A 17 -17.75 -1.64 -33.63
C THR A 17 -16.39 -1.44 -32.97
N THR A 18 -16.40 -1.30 -31.67
CA THR A 18 -15.19 -1.07 -30.87
C THR A 18 -15.10 -2.12 -29.77
N ILE A 19 -13.97 -2.17 -29.08
CA ILE A 19 -13.84 -2.90 -27.83
C ILE A 19 -14.79 -2.30 -26.80
N ASP A 20 -15.38 -3.11 -25.92
CA ASP A 20 -16.02 -2.62 -24.69
C ASP A 20 -14.90 -2.11 -23.76
N ALA A 21 -14.74 -0.79 -23.74
CA ALA A 21 -13.61 -0.16 -23.08
C ALA A 21 -13.75 -0.07 -21.54
N LYS A 22 -14.95 -0.24 -20.98
CA LYS A 22 -15.14 -0.13 -19.52
C LYS A 22 -14.40 -1.24 -18.76
N PRO A 23 -14.51 -2.55 -19.10
CA PRO A 23 -13.68 -3.58 -18.48
C PRO A 23 -12.18 -3.35 -18.67
N LEU A 24 -11.76 -2.92 -19.86
CA LEU A 24 -10.35 -2.60 -20.13
C LEU A 24 -9.85 -1.45 -19.25
N ALA A 25 -10.62 -0.38 -19.09
CA ALA A 25 -10.28 0.75 -18.22
C ALA A 25 -10.18 0.32 -16.75
N ARG A 26 -11.11 -0.53 -16.29
CA ARG A 26 -11.08 -1.09 -14.94
C ARG A 26 -9.83 -1.95 -14.70
N ASP A 27 -9.52 -2.86 -15.61
CA ASP A 27 -8.31 -3.69 -15.51
C ASP A 27 -7.05 -2.85 -15.54
N PHE A 28 -7.02 -1.80 -16.38
CA PHE A 28 -5.91 -0.86 -16.46
C PHE A 28 -5.72 -0.08 -15.16
N ALA A 29 -6.80 0.45 -14.57
CA ALA A 29 -6.75 1.16 -13.29
C ALA A 29 -6.28 0.24 -12.15
N ALA A 30 -6.75 -1.02 -12.14
CA ALA A 30 -6.31 -2.02 -11.15
C ALA A 30 -4.82 -2.35 -11.29
N GLU A 31 -4.32 -2.51 -12.52
CA GLU A 31 -2.91 -2.83 -12.76
C GLU A 31 -2.00 -1.63 -12.45
N LEU A 32 -2.48 -0.42 -12.73
CA LEU A 32 -1.76 0.81 -12.36
C LEU A 32 -1.64 0.92 -10.84
N LEU A 33 -2.73 0.69 -10.10
CA LEU A 33 -2.73 0.71 -8.63
C LEU A 33 -1.79 -0.38 -8.04
N ARG A 34 -1.79 -1.61 -8.61
CA ARG A 34 -0.83 -2.66 -8.21
C ARG A 34 0.61 -2.22 -8.39
N THR A 35 0.88 -1.56 -9.52
CA THR A 35 2.22 -1.04 -9.81
C THR A 35 2.62 0.03 -8.79
N GLU A 36 1.73 0.97 -8.45
CA GLU A 36 1.98 1.99 -7.44
C GLU A 36 2.29 1.38 -6.06
N ILE A 37 1.53 0.40 -5.61
CA ILE A 37 1.74 -0.28 -4.32
C ILE A 37 3.08 -1.03 -4.32
N THR A 38 3.39 -1.75 -5.39
CA THR A 38 4.64 -2.50 -5.52
C THR A 38 5.85 -1.56 -5.54
N GLU A 39 5.77 -0.46 -6.27
CA GLU A 39 6.83 0.56 -6.31
C GLU A 39 7.02 1.25 -4.96
N ALA A 40 5.93 1.53 -4.23
CA ALA A 40 6.00 2.07 -2.87
C ALA A 40 6.71 1.10 -1.91
N ALA A 41 6.43 -0.20 -2.02
CA ALA A 41 7.13 -1.24 -1.25
C ALA A 41 8.62 -1.31 -1.60
N GLN A 42 8.97 -1.22 -2.88
CA GLN A 42 10.34 -1.25 -3.38
C GLN A 42 11.11 0.03 -3.05
N ALA A 43 10.48 1.19 -3.06
CA ALA A 43 11.11 2.48 -2.74
C ALA A 43 11.71 2.49 -1.34
N GLN A 44 11.05 1.87 -0.38
CA GLN A 44 11.56 1.73 0.99
C GLN A 44 12.78 0.80 1.07
N THR A 45 12.98 -0.09 0.08
CA THR A 45 14.17 -0.94 -0.01
C THR A 45 15.37 -0.29 -0.72
N GLY A 46 15.24 0.98 -1.13
CA GLY A 46 16.28 1.75 -1.80
C GLY A 46 16.30 1.66 -3.34
N ASN A 47 15.34 0.94 -3.94
CA ASN A 47 15.14 0.87 -5.39
C ASN A 47 14.03 1.83 -5.82
N ILE A 48 14.36 3.09 -6.03
CA ILE A 48 13.39 4.09 -6.47
C ILE A 48 13.23 3.97 -7.99
N LYS A 49 12.10 3.41 -8.43
CA LYS A 49 11.59 3.58 -9.79
C LYS A 49 10.16 4.12 -9.65
N ASP A 50 9.95 5.39 -9.94
CA ASP A 50 8.62 5.97 -10.11
C ASP A 50 8.25 5.81 -11.59
N SER A 51 7.98 4.57 -12.00
CA SER A 51 7.58 4.25 -13.37
C SER A 51 6.07 4.31 -13.57
N SER A 52 5.29 4.20 -12.49
CA SER A 52 3.82 4.21 -12.56
C SER A 52 3.24 5.47 -13.19
N LYS A 53 3.95 6.60 -13.11
CA LYS A 53 3.55 7.87 -13.73
C LYS A 53 4.10 8.07 -15.15
N SER A 54 4.91 7.14 -15.66
CA SER A 54 5.48 7.28 -17.00
C SER A 54 4.50 6.85 -18.09
N LEU A 55 4.42 7.63 -19.16
CA LEU A 55 3.59 7.28 -20.32
C LEU A 55 3.99 5.92 -20.94
N GLU A 56 5.27 5.59 -20.87
CA GLU A 56 5.79 4.30 -21.36
C GLU A 56 5.24 3.13 -20.52
N ALA A 57 5.21 3.25 -19.19
CA ALA A 57 4.65 2.22 -18.32
C ALA A 57 3.15 2.04 -18.57
N HIS A 58 2.39 3.12 -18.71
CA HIS A 58 0.97 3.06 -19.05
C HIS A 58 0.73 2.33 -20.38
N TYR A 59 1.56 2.63 -21.39
CA TYR A 59 1.48 1.97 -22.68
C TYR A 59 1.80 0.48 -22.59
N LEU A 60 2.80 0.09 -21.79
CA LEU A 60 3.16 -1.32 -21.59
C LEU A 60 2.05 -2.09 -20.87
N ILE A 61 1.43 -1.48 -19.83
CA ILE A 61 0.30 -2.08 -19.13
C ILE A 61 -0.86 -2.31 -20.10
N LEU A 62 -1.23 -1.27 -20.85
CA LEU A 62 -2.34 -1.36 -21.81
C LEU A 62 -2.10 -2.44 -22.89
N ASN A 63 -0.89 -2.49 -23.45
CA ASN A 63 -0.54 -3.53 -24.40
C ASN A 63 -0.62 -4.93 -23.78
N HIS A 64 -0.08 -5.10 -22.58
CA HIS A 64 -0.13 -6.39 -21.89
C HIS A 64 -1.58 -6.85 -21.67
N LEU A 65 -2.46 -5.95 -21.24
CA LEU A 65 -3.88 -6.27 -21.05
C LEU A 65 -4.57 -6.68 -22.35
N LEU A 66 -4.30 -5.96 -23.43
CA LEU A 66 -4.87 -6.27 -24.75
C LEU A 66 -4.35 -7.59 -25.33
N ASP A 67 -3.11 -7.97 -25.01
CA ASP A 67 -2.51 -9.21 -25.47
C ASP A 67 -2.96 -10.44 -24.66
N THR A 68 -3.24 -10.26 -23.37
CA THR A 68 -3.52 -11.37 -22.44
C THR A 68 -5.00 -11.59 -22.18
N ASN A 69 -5.79 -10.51 -22.16
CA ASN A 69 -7.22 -10.57 -21.87
C ASN A 69 -8.05 -10.50 -23.13
N LYS A 70 -9.26 -11.04 -23.04
CA LYS A 70 -10.27 -10.93 -24.11
C LYS A 70 -11.37 -9.99 -23.65
N TYR A 71 -11.54 -8.92 -24.39
CA TYR A 71 -12.62 -7.96 -24.17
C TYR A 71 -13.67 -8.11 -25.25
N ASP A 72 -14.93 -8.02 -24.85
CA ASP A 72 -16.05 -8.05 -25.80
C ASP A 72 -16.03 -6.81 -26.69
N SER A 73 -16.72 -6.88 -27.81
CA SER A 73 -16.95 -5.73 -28.68
C SER A 73 -18.36 -5.18 -28.46
N THR A 74 -18.46 -3.86 -28.58
CA THR A 74 -19.72 -3.13 -28.53
C THR A 74 -19.98 -2.36 -29.83
N GLU A 75 -21.24 -2.16 -30.17
CA GLU A 75 -21.64 -1.31 -31.31
C GLU A 75 -22.26 -0.03 -30.79
N THR A 76 -21.75 1.11 -31.24
CA THR A 76 -22.30 2.43 -30.94
C THR A 76 -22.58 3.24 -32.19
N ASP A 77 -23.66 4.04 -32.15
CA ASP A 77 -23.94 5.01 -33.21
C ASP A 77 -23.10 6.25 -33.01
N CYS A 78 -22.28 6.62 -33.97
CA CYS A 78 -21.37 7.75 -33.94
C CYS A 78 -21.73 8.78 -35.01
N SER A 79 -21.54 10.04 -34.73
CA SER A 79 -21.84 11.17 -35.61
C SER A 79 -20.55 11.88 -35.96
N ILE A 80 -20.07 11.68 -37.20
CA ILE A 80 -18.84 12.30 -37.71
C ILE A 80 -19.17 13.61 -38.40
N GLN A 81 -18.61 14.70 -37.92
CA GLN A 81 -18.72 16.02 -38.53
C GLN A 81 -17.63 16.20 -39.59
N LEU A 82 -18.03 16.69 -40.78
CA LEU A 82 -17.13 16.97 -41.87
C LEU A 82 -17.28 18.46 -42.27
N ILE A 83 -16.19 19.08 -42.63
CA ILE A 83 -16.13 20.47 -43.12
C ILE A 83 -15.56 20.46 -44.51
N ASN A 84 -16.20 21.17 -45.43
CA ASN A 84 -15.67 21.39 -46.76
C ASN A 84 -14.66 22.56 -46.73
N THR A 85 -13.38 22.20 -46.85
CA THR A 85 -12.26 23.17 -46.95
C THR A 85 -11.88 23.50 -48.38
N GLY A 86 -12.60 22.95 -49.36
CA GLY A 86 -12.38 23.17 -50.76
C GLY A 86 -13.05 24.44 -51.31
N SER A 87 -12.96 24.65 -52.60
CA SER A 87 -13.66 25.74 -53.31
C SER A 87 -14.86 25.16 -54.11
N ASP A 88 -15.78 26.03 -54.53
CA ASP A 88 -16.99 25.67 -55.28
C ASP A 88 -16.75 24.77 -56.51
N LYS A 89 -15.51 24.76 -57.04
CA LYS A 89 -15.14 23.92 -58.22
C LYS A 89 -14.39 22.62 -57.84
N LYS A 90 -13.94 22.51 -56.56
CA LYS A 90 -13.18 21.39 -56.09
C LYS A 90 -13.42 21.20 -54.58
N GLU A 91 -14.45 20.46 -54.26
CA GLU A 91 -14.77 20.11 -52.88
C GLU A 91 -13.66 19.26 -52.26
N LYS A 92 -13.35 19.58 -51.00
CA LYS A 92 -12.42 18.81 -50.14
C LYS A 92 -13.03 18.72 -48.76
N TRP A 93 -13.53 17.54 -48.43
CA TRP A 93 -14.14 17.25 -47.15
C TRP A 93 -13.10 16.74 -46.18
N GLU A 94 -13.05 17.31 -44.98
CA GLU A 94 -12.15 16.91 -43.90
C GLU A 94 -12.97 16.61 -42.65
N ILE A 95 -12.55 15.57 -41.92
CA ILE A 95 -13.18 15.20 -40.64
C ILE A 95 -12.82 16.28 -39.62
N GLN A 96 -13.85 16.82 -38.95
CA GLN A 96 -13.66 17.70 -37.82
C GLN A 96 -13.35 16.83 -36.60
N ARG A 97 -12.10 16.82 -36.19
CA ARG A 97 -11.67 16.10 -35.01
C ARG A 97 -12.18 16.79 -33.76
N THR A 98 -12.81 16.02 -32.88
CA THR A 98 -13.27 16.45 -31.55
C THR A 98 -12.85 15.41 -30.53
N SER A 99 -12.67 15.79 -29.26
CA SER A 99 -12.34 14.85 -28.20
C SER A 99 -13.42 13.76 -28.03
N SER A 100 -14.69 14.11 -28.27
CA SER A 100 -15.79 13.12 -28.24
C SER A 100 -15.64 12.06 -29.34
N LEU A 101 -15.34 12.50 -30.58
CA LEU A 101 -15.11 11.54 -31.68
C LEU A 101 -13.90 10.65 -31.41
N GLU A 102 -12.81 11.22 -30.86
CA GLU A 102 -11.61 10.47 -30.56
C GLU A 102 -11.87 9.43 -29.46
N ASP A 103 -12.67 9.77 -28.46
CA ASP A 103 -13.09 8.83 -27.40
C ASP A 103 -14.04 7.75 -27.95
N GLU A 104 -15.03 8.12 -28.76
CA GLU A 104 -15.94 7.15 -29.40
C GLU A 104 -15.17 6.13 -30.29
N LEU A 105 -14.10 6.57 -30.97
CA LEU A 105 -13.27 5.69 -31.81
C LEU A 105 -12.49 4.63 -31.01
N VAL A 106 -12.24 4.89 -29.74
CA VAL A 106 -11.59 3.94 -28.81
C VAL A 106 -12.58 3.33 -27.80
N GLY A 107 -13.88 3.37 -28.12
CA GLY A 107 -14.94 2.74 -27.32
C GLY A 107 -15.25 3.43 -25.99
N GLY A 108 -14.94 4.72 -25.88
CA GLY A 108 -15.14 5.47 -24.62
C GLY A 108 -14.03 5.24 -23.58
N LEU A 109 -12.86 4.76 -24.00
CA LEU A 109 -11.76 4.44 -23.08
C LEU A 109 -11.29 5.66 -22.28
N ILE A 110 -11.20 6.82 -22.92
CA ILE A 110 -10.72 8.06 -22.28
C ILE A 110 -11.71 8.52 -21.19
N ALA A 111 -13.01 8.49 -21.51
CA ALA A 111 -14.06 8.83 -20.56
C ALA A 111 -14.10 7.85 -19.38
N ASN A 112 -13.97 6.53 -19.64
CA ASN A 112 -13.93 5.51 -18.58
C ASN A 112 -12.68 5.64 -17.69
N LEU A 113 -11.52 6.00 -18.26
CA LEU A 113 -10.29 6.24 -17.47
C LEU A 113 -10.36 7.53 -16.65
N ALA A 114 -11.21 8.47 -17.03
CA ALA A 114 -11.46 9.69 -16.28
C ALA A 114 -12.57 9.54 -15.21
N ASP A 115 -13.24 8.39 -15.16
CA ASP A 115 -14.26 8.10 -14.16
C ASP A 115 -13.60 7.79 -12.81
N PRO A 116 -13.80 8.62 -11.77
CA PRO A 116 -13.21 8.39 -10.45
C PRO A 116 -13.74 7.13 -9.76
N ASP A 117 -14.84 6.57 -10.25
CA ASP A 117 -15.47 5.36 -9.75
C ASP A 117 -15.23 4.14 -10.66
N ILE A 118 -14.23 4.21 -11.56
CA ILE A 118 -13.88 3.08 -12.44
C ILE A 118 -13.50 1.82 -11.65
N LEU A 119 -12.84 1.98 -10.52
CA LEU A 119 -12.73 0.99 -9.45
C LEU A 119 -13.66 1.40 -8.31
N SER A 120 -14.52 0.50 -7.88
CA SER A 120 -15.31 0.70 -6.67
C SER A 120 -14.40 0.72 -5.42
N PRO A 121 -14.88 1.19 -4.25
CA PRO A 121 -14.13 1.07 -3.00
C PRO A 121 -13.72 -0.38 -2.69
N GLU A 122 -14.62 -1.34 -2.94
CA GLU A 122 -14.36 -2.78 -2.76
C GLU A 122 -13.27 -3.28 -3.70
N ASP A 123 -13.35 -2.91 -4.99
CA ASP A 123 -12.32 -3.28 -5.96
C ASP A 123 -10.97 -2.68 -5.62
N THR A 124 -10.97 -1.41 -5.20
CA THR A 124 -9.75 -0.71 -4.77
C THR A 124 -9.10 -1.43 -3.60
N LEU A 125 -9.87 -1.73 -2.54
CA LEU A 125 -9.35 -2.46 -1.38
C LEU A 125 -8.88 -3.87 -1.76
N THR A 126 -9.63 -4.56 -2.65
CA THR A 126 -9.23 -5.88 -3.17
C THR A 126 -7.86 -5.82 -3.85
N VAL A 127 -7.62 -4.80 -4.69
CA VAL A 127 -6.30 -4.61 -5.33
C VAL A 127 -5.19 -4.39 -4.29
N TYR A 128 -5.46 -3.61 -3.23
CA TYR A 128 -4.50 -3.41 -2.14
C TYR A 128 -4.15 -4.72 -1.43
N LEU A 129 -5.16 -5.47 -0.98
CA LEU A 129 -4.96 -6.69 -0.21
C LEU A 129 -4.36 -7.83 -1.05
N ASP A 130 -4.80 -7.99 -2.30
CA ASP A 130 -4.23 -8.95 -3.25
C ASP A 130 -2.77 -8.65 -3.59
N THR A 131 -2.42 -7.36 -3.69
CA THR A 131 -1.05 -6.95 -3.95
C THR A 131 -0.18 -7.26 -2.74
N LEU A 132 -0.67 -6.95 -1.54
CA LEU A 132 0.03 -7.28 -0.30
C LEU A 132 0.36 -8.78 -0.20
N GLN A 133 -0.60 -9.66 -0.54
CA GLN A 133 -0.37 -11.11 -0.55
C GLN A 133 0.73 -11.56 -1.53
N LYS A 134 0.98 -10.79 -2.60
CA LYS A 134 1.94 -11.12 -3.65
C LYS A 134 3.31 -10.48 -3.48
N LEU A 135 3.44 -9.51 -2.57
CA LEU A 135 4.74 -8.92 -2.26
C LEU A 135 5.70 -10.00 -1.77
N ASP A 136 6.97 -9.89 -2.15
CA ASP A 136 7.98 -10.75 -1.55
C ASP A 136 8.21 -10.38 -0.06
N LEU A 137 8.92 -11.24 0.65
CA LEU A 137 9.14 -11.10 2.09
C LEU A 137 9.77 -9.73 2.44
N LYS A 138 10.71 -9.27 1.62
CA LYS A 138 11.43 -8.03 1.83
C LYS A 138 10.55 -6.81 1.52
N GLU A 139 9.81 -6.88 0.44
CA GLU A 139 8.85 -5.85 0.04
C GLU A 139 7.73 -5.71 1.08
N MET A 140 7.20 -6.84 1.55
CA MET A 140 6.15 -6.86 2.57
C MET A 140 6.61 -6.27 3.91
N THR A 141 7.77 -6.69 4.43
CA THR A 141 8.32 -6.14 5.68
C THR A 141 8.58 -4.64 5.57
N SER A 142 9.01 -4.20 4.40
CA SER A 142 9.23 -2.79 4.09
C SER A 142 7.94 -2.01 4.04
N TYR A 143 6.96 -2.51 3.28
CA TYR A 143 5.66 -1.85 3.07
C TYR A 143 4.86 -1.71 4.38
N LEU A 144 4.83 -2.75 5.20
CA LEU A 144 4.15 -2.75 6.49
C LEU A 144 4.92 -2.00 7.60
N GLY A 145 6.08 -1.42 7.28
CA GLY A 145 6.86 -0.65 8.23
C GLY A 145 7.56 -1.49 9.31
N VAL A 146 7.50 -2.82 9.24
CA VAL A 146 8.12 -3.74 10.21
C VAL A 146 9.63 -3.52 10.28
N VAL A 147 10.26 -3.20 9.16
CA VAL A 147 11.69 -2.86 9.09
C VAL A 147 12.00 -1.59 9.87
N ASN A 148 11.10 -0.61 9.92
CA ASN A 148 11.30 0.64 10.65
C ASN A 148 11.23 0.45 12.16
N ILE A 149 10.37 -0.45 12.63
CA ILE A 149 10.29 -0.84 14.05
C ILE A 149 11.56 -1.61 14.44
N MET A 150 12.19 -2.31 13.48
CA MET A 150 13.32 -3.22 13.68
C MET A 150 14.59 -2.80 12.90
N ASN A 151 14.64 -1.56 12.38
CA ASN A 151 15.76 -1.08 11.57
C ASN A 151 17.01 -0.84 12.44
N THR A 152 17.62 -1.93 12.86
CA THR A 152 18.88 -1.94 13.55
C THR A 152 19.87 -2.79 12.76
N SER A 153 21.17 -2.52 12.92
CA SER A 153 22.26 -3.40 12.49
C SER A 153 22.24 -4.78 13.16
N ASP A 154 21.19 -5.06 13.93
CA ASP A 154 21.01 -6.26 14.74
C ASP A 154 20.41 -7.39 13.90
N THR A 155 21.19 -8.45 13.72
CA THR A 155 20.81 -9.65 12.98
C THR A 155 19.58 -10.34 13.59
N ALA A 156 19.41 -10.27 14.92
CA ALA A 156 18.29 -10.88 15.62
C ALA A 156 16.94 -10.21 15.26
N LYS A 157 16.92 -8.89 15.23
CA LYS A 157 15.74 -8.11 14.84
C LYS A 157 15.32 -8.37 13.38
N ASN A 158 16.31 -8.48 12.47
CA ASN A 158 16.05 -8.84 11.09
C ASN A 158 15.46 -10.26 10.95
N SER A 159 15.89 -11.21 11.78
CA SER A 159 15.35 -12.57 11.79
C SER A 159 13.90 -12.60 12.26
N ILE A 160 13.55 -11.80 13.27
CA ILE A 160 12.17 -11.64 13.75
C ILE A 160 11.28 -11.03 12.66
N ALA A 161 11.74 -9.97 12.00
CA ALA A 161 11.01 -9.35 10.90
C ALA A 161 10.71 -10.36 9.77
N SER A 162 11.70 -11.16 9.41
CA SER A 162 11.54 -12.22 8.40
C SER A 162 10.54 -13.29 8.85
N ALA A 163 10.62 -13.73 10.11
CA ALA A 163 9.70 -14.72 10.65
C ALA A 163 8.24 -14.22 10.70
N LEU A 164 8.03 -12.95 11.08
CA LEU A 164 6.71 -12.32 11.04
C LEU A 164 6.15 -12.25 9.62
N ALA A 165 6.97 -11.85 8.64
CA ALA A 165 6.55 -11.81 7.26
C ALA A 165 6.22 -13.20 6.70
N GLU A 166 6.97 -14.25 7.10
CA GLU A 166 6.62 -15.63 6.76
C GLU A 166 5.28 -16.06 7.37
N GLN A 167 4.99 -15.64 8.61
CA GLN A 167 3.69 -15.90 9.24
C GLN A 167 2.55 -15.20 8.48
N ILE A 168 2.76 -13.95 8.01
CA ILE A 168 1.78 -13.24 7.19
C ILE A 168 1.58 -13.99 5.87
N HIS A 169 2.62 -14.28 5.13
CA HIS A 169 2.52 -15.02 3.86
C HIS A 169 1.77 -16.34 3.98
N LYS A 170 1.95 -17.04 5.10
CA LYS A 170 1.33 -18.33 5.35
C LYS A 170 -0.15 -18.22 5.73
N ASN A 171 -0.52 -17.19 6.51
CA ASN A 171 -1.78 -17.15 7.22
C ASN A 171 -2.70 -16.01 6.76
N PHE A 172 -2.17 -14.98 6.10
CA PHE A 172 -2.97 -13.83 5.68
C PHE A 172 -3.98 -14.22 4.60
N ASN A 173 -5.24 -13.97 4.92
CA ASN A 173 -6.37 -14.08 3.99
C ASN A 173 -7.40 -13.01 4.33
N TYR A 174 -8.27 -12.68 3.38
CA TYR A 174 -9.32 -11.71 3.61
C TYR A 174 -10.62 -12.06 2.88
N VAL A 175 -11.73 -11.55 3.40
CA VAL A 175 -13.06 -11.65 2.78
C VAL A 175 -13.76 -10.31 2.97
N ILE A 176 -14.10 -9.63 1.86
CA ILE A 176 -14.91 -8.41 1.91
C ILE A 176 -16.34 -8.81 2.27
N LYS A 177 -16.88 -8.22 3.34
CA LYS A 177 -18.23 -8.50 3.85
C LYS A 177 -19.27 -7.50 3.38
N SER A 178 -18.93 -6.23 3.41
CA SER A 178 -19.85 -5.16 3.02
C SER A 178 -19.09 -3.88 2.68
N SER A 179 -19.73 -3.05 1.88
CA SER A 179 -19.26 -1.70 1.56
C SER A 179 -20.41 -0.71 1.77
N SER A 180 -20.06 0.48 2.21
CA SER A 180 -20.99 1.59 2.41
C SER A 180 -20.37 2.87 1.94
N GLU A 181 -21.01 3.56 1.01
CA GLU A 181 -20.55 4.83 0.44
C GLU A 181 -21.38 6.00 0.94
N ASN A 182 -20.72 7.10 1.22
CA ASN A 182 -21.35 8.38 1.59
C ASN A 182 -20.59 9.54 0.96
N GLY A 183 -21.00 9.92 -0.24
CA GLY A 183 -20.32 10.95 -1.04
C GLY A 183 -18.91 10.53 -1.43
N TYR A 184 -17.90 11.29 -0.97
CA TYR A 184 -16.50 11.01 -1.25
C TYR A 184 -15.84 10.05 -0.25
N ASN A 185 -16.61 9.49 0.68
CA ASN A 185 -16.08 8.55 1.68
C ASN A 185 -16.74 7.19 1.50
N ALA A 186 -15.99 6.14 1.70
CA ALA A 186 -16.50 4.77 1.77
C ALA A 186 -15.90 4.04 2.96
N THR A 187 -16.67 3.11 3.52
CA THR A 187 -16.20 2.15 4.52
C THR A 187 -16.41 0.76 3.98
N VAL A 188 -15.35 -0.04 3.95
CA VAL A 188 -15.38 -1.43 3.51
C VAL A 188 -15.04 -2.32 4.70
N THR A 189 -16.05 -3.04 5.18
CA THR A 189 -15.88 -4.02 6.26
C THR A 189 -15.30 -5.30 5.68
N THR A 190 -14.15 -5.72 6.20
CA THR A 190 -13.40 -6.86 5.70
C THR A 190 -13.03 -7.79 6.84
N GLU A 191 -13.29 -9.07 6.69
CA GLU A 191 -12.77 -10.10 7.58
C GLU A 191 -11.31 -10.38 7.22
N ILE A 192 -10.41 -10.18 8.15
CA ILE A 192 -8.98 -10.46 8.01
C ILE A 192 -8.63 -11.70 8.84
N THR A 193 -8.03 -12.69 8.20
CA THR A 193 -7.40 -13.84 8.85
C THR A 193 -5.90 -13.64 8.88
N THR A 194 -5.28 -13.76 10.04
CA THR A 194 -3.83 -13.64 10.21
C THR A 194 -3.34 -14.58 11.32
N PHE A 195 -2.03 -14.58 11.59
CA PHE A 195 -1.49 -15.29 12.75
C PHE A 195 -2.01 -14.69 14.06
N ASP A 196 -2.14 -15.52 15.09
CA ASP A 196 -2.59 -15.07 16.42
C ASP A 196 -1.39 -14.53 17.23
N SER A 197 -1.32 -13.22 17.34
CA SER A 197 -0.28 -12.51 18.10
C SER A 197 -0.33 -12.82 19.61
N ASP A 198 -1.52 -12.97 20.17
CA ASP A 198 -1.69 -13.28 21.60
C ASP A 198 -1.12 -14.67 21.94
N SER A 199 -1.33 -15.65 21.07
CA SER A 199 -0.74 -16.98 21.20
C SER A 199 0.79 -16.95 21.13
N ILE A 200 1.36 -16.13 20.23
CA ILE A 200 2.81 -15.94 20.13
C ILE A 200 3.36 -15.33 21.42
N LEU A 201 2.73 -14.26 21.92
CA LEU A 201 3.16 -13.56 23.13
C LEU A 201 3.02 -14.45 24.38
N ALA A 202 1.95 -15.25 24.47
CA ALA A 202 1.76 -16.16 25.59
C ALA A 202 2.84 -17.28 25.60
N ASP A 203 3.15 -17.86 24.45
CA ASP A 203 4.23 -18.86 24.33
C ASP A 203 5.61 -18.26 24.62
N TYR A 204 5.86 -17.05 24.11
CA TYR A 204 7.07 -16.29 24.41
C TYR A 204 7.23 -16.06 25.92
N GLN A 205 6.19 -15.53 26.58
CA GLN A 205 6.23 -15.24 28.00
C GLN A 205 6.47 -16.50 28.83
N GLU A 206 5.77 -17.60 28.52
CA GLU A 206 5.96 -18.87 29.21
C GLU A 206 7.40 -19.39 29.09
N LYS A 207 7.98 -19.34 27.89
CA LYS A 207 9.35 -19.79 27.63
C LYS A 207 10.38 -18.86 28.28
N LEU A 208 10.13 -17.54 28.26
CA LEU A 208 10.99 -16.55 28.89
C LEU A 208 11.03 -16.72 30.43
N ASP A 209 9.87 -16.90 31.05
CA ASP A 209 9.78 -17.11 32.50
C ASP A 209 10.51 -18.40 32.94
N LYS A 210 10.39 -19.48 32.17
CA LYS A 210 11.13 -20.71 32.39
C LYS A 210 12.64 -20.48 32.31
N TYR A 211 13.10 -19.74 31.30
CA TYR A 211 14.50 -19.40 31.15
C TYR A 211 14.99 -18.56 32.32
N LEU A 212 14.27 -17.48 32.68
CA LEU A 212 14.67 -16.60 33.79
C LEU A 212 14.71 -17.29 35.14
N ALA A 213 13.91 -18.34 35.35
CA ALA A 213 13.95 -19.18 36.53
C ALA A 213 15.06 -20.26 36.51
N SER A 214 15.79 -20.40 35.41
CA SER A 214 16.83 -21.42 35.26
C SER A 214 18.19 -21.02 35.85
N ALA A 215 19.04 -21.99 36.08
CA ALA A 215 20.43 -21.76 36.49
C ALA A 215 21.24 -21.05 35.38
N ASP A 216 20.88 -21.27 34.12
CA ASP A 216 21.55 -20.64 32.97
C ASP A 216 21.37 -19.12 32.99
N ALA A 217 20.15 -18.64 33.30
CA ALA A 217 19.89 -17.19 33.38
C ALA A 217 20.68 -16.50 34.53
N VAL A 218 21.05 -17.25 35.57
CA VAL A 218 21.89 -16.73 36.66
C VAL A 218 23.36 -16.59 36.23
N ILE A 219 23.82 -17.54 35.38
CA ILE A 219 25.19 -17.58 34.87
C ILE A 219 25.36 -16.59 33.72
N ASP A 220 24.32 -16.42 32.90
CA ASP A 220 24.33 -15.52 31.76
C ASP A 220 24.36 -14.05 32.20
N GLY A 221 25.23 -13.25 31.59
CA GLY A 221 25.20 -11.80 31.79
C GLY A 221 24.02 -11.16 31.06
N SER A 222 23.83 -9.86 31.27
CA SER A 222 22.73 -9.08 30.65
C SER A 222 22.64 -9.24 29.13
N GLN A 223 23.78 -9.18 28.46
CA GLN A 223 23.85 -9.32 27.01
C GLN A 223 23.34 -10.70 26.52
N LYS A 224 23.75 -11.77 27.16
CA LYS A 224 23.28 -13.11 26.79
C LYS A 224 21.81 -13.33 27.10
N ARG A 225 21.31 -12.77 28.21
CA ARG A 225 19.87 -12.81 28.52
C ARG A 225 19.05 -12.07 27.47
N TYR A 226 19.55 -10.93 27.02
CA TYR A 226 18.93 -10.18 25.92
C TYR A 226 18.91 -11.01 24.63
N GLU A 227 20.05 -11.57 24.20
CA GLU A 227 20.13 -12.45 23.02
C GLU A 227 19.19 -13.66 23.15
N LYS A 228 19.10 -14.25 24.34
CA LYS A 228 18.21 -15.40 24.58
C LYS A 228 16.73 -15.04 24.52
N SER A 229 16.35 -13.84 24.98
CA SER A 229 14.97 -13.37 24.83
C SER A 229 14.55 -13.24 23.37
N PHE A 230 15.42 -12.74 22.50
CA PHE A 230 15.15 -12.70 21.05
C PHE A 230 15.08 -14.08 20.42
N GLU A 231 15.96 -15.02 20.82
CA GLU A 231 15.89 -16.40 20.34
C GLU A 231 14.56 -17.06 20.73
N ILE A 232 14.10 -16.84 21.95
CA ILE A 232 12.81 -17.37 22.43
C ILE A 232 11.66 -16.76 21.63
N LEU A 233 11.65 -15.44 21.43
CA LEU A 233 10.62 -14.76 20.62
C LEU A 233 10.61 -15.28 19.18
N LEU A 234 11.76 -15.38 18.54
CA LEU A 234 11.90 -15.93 17.19
C LEU A 234 11.34 -17.34 17.08
N ASN A 235 11.65 -18.20 18.06
CA ASN A 235 11.12 -19.55 18.10
C ASN A 235 9.59 -19.55 18.31
N SER A 236 9.05 -18.70 19.18
CA SER A 236 7.61 -18.60 19.40
C SER A 236 6.86 -18.13 18.15
N ILE A 237 7.45 -17.22 17.36
CA ILE A 237 6.89 -16.80 16.06
C ILE A 237 6.93 -17.96 15.06
N ASN A 238 8.07 -18.64 14.91
CA ASN A 238 8.24 -19.72 13.94
C ASN A 238 7.37 -20.95 14.26
N ASP A 239 7.20 -21.26 15.54
CA ASP A 239 6.42 -22.41 16.00
C ASP A 239 4.91 -22.15 15.98
N ASN A 240 4.49 -20.88 15.80
CA ASN A 240 3.08 -20.54 15.83
C ASN A 240 2.31 -21.16 14.67
N THR A 241 1.21 -21.81 15.00
CA THR A 241 0.25 -22.41 14.06
C THR A 241 -1.18 -21.92 14.27
N VAL A 242 -1.36 -21.01 15.23
CA VAL A 242 -2.68 -20.46 15.58
C VAL A 242 -2.95 -19.22 14.73
N THR A 243 -4.18 -19.12 14.24
CA THR A 243 -4.67 -17.98 13.48
C THR A 243 -5.82 -17.31 14.20
N THR A 244 -5.98 -16.01 13.98
CA THR A 244 -7.13 -15.22 14.44
C THR A 244 -7.87 -14.62 13.25
N VAL A 245 -9.15 -14.31 13.46
CA VAL A 245 -10.04 -13.72 12.46
C VAL A 245 -10.69 -12.50 13.05
N ASN A 246 -10.52 -11.35 12.41
CA ASN A 246 -11.04 -10.07 12.88
C ASN A 246 -11.78 -9.33 11.77
N ASP A 247 -12.91 -8.70 12.12
CA ASP A 247 -13.58 -7.75 11.23
C ASP A 247 -12.93 -6.38 11.36
N VAL A 248 -12.55 -5.80 10.23
CA VAL A 248 -11.84 -4.53 10.14
C VAL A 248 -12.57 -3.62 9.17
N ASP A 249 -12.80 -2.38 9.57
CA ASP A 249 -13.37 -1.34 8.74
C ASP A 249 -12.25 -0.51 8.11
N PHE A 250 -12.11 -0.63 6.79
CA PHE A 250 -11.21 0.19 6.01
C PHE A 250 -11.95 1.40 5.46
N VAL A 251 -11.37 2.58 5.68
CA VAL A 251 -11.90 3.84 5.17
C VAL A 251 -11.20 4.19 3.86
N LEU A 252 -11.99 4.53 2.84
CA LEU A 252 -11.49 5.01 1.56
C LEU A 252 -12.05 6.39 1.27
N ILE A 253 -11.27 7.21 0.58
CA ILE A 253 -11.66 8.55 0.14
C ILE A 253 -11.49 8.63 -1.37
N ASN A 254 -12.52 9.14 -2.06
CA ASN A 254 -12.44 9.51 -3.46
C ASN A 254 -11.91 10.94 -3.57
N ASP A 255 -10.74 11.12 -4.17
CA ASP A 255 -10.11 12.43 -4.35
C ASP A 255 -10.58 13.17 -5.62
N GLY A 256 -11.59 12.62 -6.30
CA GLY A 256 -12.11 13.12 -7.58
C GLY A 256 -11.38 12.53 -8.79
N VAL A 257 -10.39 11.67 -8.56
CA VAL A 257 -9.65 10.92 -9.58
C VAL A 257 -9.82 9.42 -9.37
N SER A 258 -9.75 8.96 -8.12
CA SER A 258 -9.90 7.56 -7.75
C SER A 258 -10.17 7.40 -6.25
N TRP A 259 -10.63 6.23 -5.88
CA TRP A 259 -10.70 5.82 -4.47
C TRP A 259 -9.30 5.49 -3.95
N LYS A 260 -8.99 5.95 -2.73
CA LYS A 260 -7.71 5.72 -2.05
C LYS A 260 -7.94 5.23 -0.64
N LEU A 261 -7.18 4.22 -0.27
CA LEU A 261 -7.18 3.74 1.12
C LEU A 261 -6.63 4.83 2.03
N GLN A 262 -7.41 5.17 3.06
CA GLN A 262 -6.99 6.06 4.13
C GLN A 262 -6.58 5.21 5.32
N ASP A 263 -5.29 5.05 5.52
CA ASP A 263 -4.75 4.23 6.62
C ASP A 263 -4.40 5.12 7.84
N GLU A 264 -5.39 5.86 8.31
CA GLU A 264 -5.24 6.63 9.56
C GLU A 264 -5.14 5.68 10.75
N GLY A 265 -4.05 5.81 11.51
CA GLY A 265 -3.81 5.00 12.70
C GLY A 265 -3.30 3.59 12.41
N ASN A 266 -2.73 3.36 11.21
CA ASN A 266 -2.14 2.07 10.84
C ASN A 266 -3.15 0.90 10.93
N THR A 267 -4.37 1.11 10.43
CA THR A 267 -5.46 0.12 10.49
C THR A 267 -5.03 -1.23 9.91
N LEU A 268 -4.35 -1.23 8.76
CA LEU A 268 -3.86 -2.45 8.12
C LEU A 268 -2.79 -3.15 8.98
N GLY A 269 -1.83 -2.39 9.52
CA GLY A 269 -0.79 -2.93 10.41
C GLY A 269 -1.39 -3.54 11.67
N ASN A 270 -2.32 -2.83 12.31
CA ASN A 270 -3.00 -3.33 13.52
C ASN A 270 -3.86 -4.57 13.23
N ALA A 271 -4.50 -4.62 12.05
CA ALA A 271 -5.27 -5.79 11.64
C ALA A 271 -4.40 -7.04 11.42
N ILE A 272 -3.16 -6.85 10.96
CA ILE A 272 -2.23 -7.95 10.67
C ILE A 272 -1.44 -8.37 11.90
N PHE A 273 -0.90 -7.41 12.67
CA PHE A 273 0.02 -7.68 13.77
C PHE A 273 -0.65 -7.75 15.14
N GLY A 274 -1.91 -7.26 15.26
CA GLY A 274 -2.65 -7.26 16.52
C GLY A 274 -1.85 -6.63 17.66
N THR A 275 -1.79 -7.30 18.79
CA THR A 275 -1.13 -6.84 20.02
C THR A 275 0.41 -6.78 19.95
N LEU A 276 1.02 -7.32 18.88
CA LEU A 276 2.47 -7.17 18.67
C LEU A 276 2.87 -5.73 18.36
N THR A 277 1.94 -4.88 17.91
CA THR A 277 2.19 -3.44 17.71
C THR A 277 2.35 -2.67 19.02
N ASP A 278 1.74 -3.17 20.09
CA ASP A 278 1.75 -2.56 21.42
C ASP A 278 2.84 -3.15 22.35
N SER A 279 3.67 -4.05 21.81
CA SER A 279 4.61 -4.83 22.63
C SER A 279 5.79 -4.01 23.11
N PRO A 280 6.25 -4.20 24.36
CA PRO A 280 7.31 -3.42 24.99
C PRO A 280 8.73 -3.73 24.47
N LEU A 281 8.90 -3.97 23.17
CA LEU A 281 10.22 -4.08 22.55
C LEU A 281 11.00 -2.75 22.58
N GLU A 282 10.35 -1.65 23.01
CA GLU A 282 10.92 -0.29 23.06
C GLU A 282 11.46 0.13 24.44
N THR A 283 11.36 -0.66 25.52
CA THR A 283 11.61 -0.18 26.87
C THR A 283 12.91 -0.64 27.54
N SER A 284 14.01 -0.86 26.81
CA SER A 284 15.28 -1.17 27.48
C SER A 284 16.42 -0.15 27.31
N ASP A 285 16.18 1.01 26.68
CA ASP A 285 17.25 1.99 26.48
C ASP A 285 17.19 3.26 27.38
N SER A 286 16.39 3.27 28.48
CA SER A 286 16.26 4.49 29.30
C SER A 286 16.38 4.34 30.82
N GLU A 287 16.92 3.22 31.34
CA GLU A 287 17.19 3.15 32.79
C GLU A 287 18.54 2.50 33.10
N ASP A 288 19.66 3.14 32.78
CA ASP A 288 20.94 2.89 33.41
C ASP A 288 21.92 4.09 33.28
N GLU A 289 21.50 5.28 33.68
CA GLU A 289 22.40 6.36 34.04
C GLU A 289 21.94 7.02 35.33
N ASN A 290 22.02 6.32 36.45
CA ASN A 290 22.15 6.96 37.77
C ASN A 290 22.65 5.99 38.84
N ILE A 291 23.92 5.60 38.75
CA ILE A 291 24.64 5.13 39.92
C ILE A 291 25.64 6.24 40.30
N SER A 292 25.21 7.06 41.22
CA SER A 292 26.00 8.01 41.96
C SER A 292 27.21 7.33 42.61
N ALA A 293 28.39 7.74 42.21
CA ALA A 293 29.58 7.56 43.05
C ALA A 293 29.61 8.65 44.13
N ASP A 294 29.15 8.28 45.29
CA ASP A 294 29.43 8.99 46.53
C ASP A 294 30.81 8.53 47.05
N THR A 295 31.81 9.40 47.07
CA THR A 295 32.94 9.29 47.98
C THR A 295 33.60 10.63 48.23
N ASP A 296 33.39 11.08 49.48
CA ASP A 296 34.31 11.74 50.41
C ASP A 296 34.97 13.09 50.10
N LYS A 297 34.46 14.03 50.91
CA LYS A 297 35.17 14.94 51.81
C LYS A 297 36.65 15.28 51.51
N GLN A 298 36.95 16.55 51.37
CA GLN A 298 37.64 17.29 52.44
C GLN A 298 37.71 18.80 52.17
N THR A 299 37.31 19.55 53.18
CA THR A 299 37.62 20.91 53.61
C THR A 299 38.93 21.49 53.10
N ASP A 300 38.93 22.76 52.70
CA ASP A 300 39.51 23.93 53.41
C ASP A 300 39.46 25.18 52.51
N ASP A 301 38.73 26.15 53.00
CA ASP A 301 39.16 27.46 53.50
C ASP A 301 39.81 28.47 52.51
N ASN A 302 39.11 29.57 52.51
CA ASN A 302 39.66 30.94 52.56
C ASN A 302 39.84 31.80 51.28
N THR A 303 39.16 32.90 51.41
CA THR A 303 39.53 34.30 51.14
C THR A 303 39.29 34.90 49.74
N SER A 304 38.25 35.73 49.79
CA SER A 304 38.20 37.17 49.40
C SER A 304 38.85 37.63 48.11
N THR A 305 38.14 38.38 47.36
CA THR A 305 38.14 39.82 47.09
C THR A 305 37.68 40.14 45.67
N GLU A 306 36.67 40.96 45.65
CA GLU A 306 36.48 42.21 44.84
C GLU A 306 37.16 42.31 43.45
N SER A 307 36.47 42.67 42.46
CA SER A 307 36.00 43.97 42.00
C SER A 307 35.85 44.05 40.50
N SER A 308 34.74 44.56 40.17
CA SER A 308 34.40 45.65 39.20
C SER A 308 35.01 45.69 37.78
N SER A 309 34.06 45.96 36.92
CA SER A 309 34.08 46.95 35.78
C SER A 309 34.72 46.50 34.48
N ASN A 310 33.97 46.31 33.47
CA ASN A 310 33.50 47.21 32.47
C ASN A 310 32.59 46.47 31.46
#